data_b2de1e3188ae71cfd88e995c07b4961d
#
_entry.id   b2de1e3188ae71cfd88e995c07b4961d
#
_cell.length_a   1.000
_cell.length_b   1.000
_cell.length_c   1.000
_cell.angle_alpha   90.00
_cell.angle_beta   90.00
_cell.angle_gamma   90.00
#
_symmetry.space_group_name_H-M   'P 1'
#
loop_
_entity.id
_entity.type
_entity.pdbx_description
1 polymer ?
#
loop_
_entity_poly.entity_id
_entity_poly.type
_entity_poly.pdbx_seq_one_letter_code
_entity_poly.pdbx_strand_id
1 'polypeptide(L)'
;MPPFVARPPAGWEVSSGFALPAALTLSALLLISSLSLQTLAMHQQQRGRQRWHTATQQDAVRSAAMDFAQRASGAEACLLAWPSEQWSQLAACGAADPQALRSGQADGLAWILKRWQPGQSIGRLSLHIAELGSAAIDLAWSEAGVQQVGLP
;
A
#
# COMPACT_ATOMS: atom_id res chain seq x y z
N MET A 1 -78.70 14.48 -16.88
CA MET A 1 -77.35 14.57 -16.28
C MET A 1 -76.47 15.26 -17.30
N PRO A 2 -76.05 16.50 -17.10
CA PRO A 2 -75.15 17.17 -18.04
C PRO A 2 -73.70 16.79 -17.74
N PRO A 3 -72.80 16.68 -18.75
CA PRO A 3 -71.42 16.32 -18.57
C PRO A 3 -70.63 17.48 -17.92
N PHE A 4 -69.84 17.12 -16.95
CA PHE A 4 -68.89 18.03 -16.29
C PHE A 4 -67.74 18.34 -17.26
N VAL A 5 -67.75 19.54 -17.81
CA VAL A 5 -66.60 20.04 -18.59
C VAL A 5 -65.57 20.60 -17.59
N ALA A 6 -64.50 19.86 -17.38
CA ALA A 6 -63.37 20.35 -16.57
C ALA A 6 -62.71 21.55 -17.30
N ARG A 7 -62.71 22.68 -16.63
CA ARG A 7 -62.05 23.90 -17.09
C ARG A 7 -60.56 23.73 -16.88
N PRO A 8 -59.69 23.92 -17.89
CA PRO A 8 -58.25 23.84 -17.71
C PRO A 8 -57.82 25.00 -16.78
N PRO A 9 -56.79 24.77 -15.89
CA PRO A 9 -56.31 25.83 -15.00
C PRO A 9 -55.72 26.96 -15.85
N ALA A 10 -56.03 28.21 -15.38
CA ALA A 10 -55.61 29.44 -15.99
C ALA A 10 -54.10 29.46 -16.23
N GLY A 11 -53.73 29.85 -17.45
CA GLY A 11 -52.39 29.78 -17.98
C GLY A 11 -51.36 30.48 -17.09
N TRP A 12 -50.31 29.79 -16.92
CA TRP A 12 -49.01 30.39 -16.55
C TRP A 12 -48.54 31.12 -17.83
N GLU A 13 -48.88 32.39 -17.92
CA GLU A 13 -48.24 33.28 -18.89
C GLU A 13 -46.79 33.44 -18.47
N VAL A 14 -45.94 32.54 -18.87
CA VAL A 14 -44.48 32.68 -18.81
C VAL A 14 -44.17 33.77 -19.84
N SER A 15 -43.91 35.00 -19.30
CA SER A 15 -43.44 36.12 -20.09
C SER A 15 -42.22 35.66 -20.87
N SER A 16 -42.36 35.52 -22.19
CA SER A 16 -41.41 34.89 -23.11
C SER A 16 -40.02 35.54 -23.16
N GLY A 17 -39.85 36.70 -22.51
CA GLY A 17 -38.57 37.41 -22.40
C GLY A 17 -37.63 36.90 -21.31
N PHE A 18 -38.11 36.15 -20.30
CA PHE A 18 -37.30 35.73 -19.16
C PHE A 18 -36.83 34.26 -19.26
N ALA A 19 -37.41 33.50 -20.15
CA ALA A 19 -37.12 32.07 -20.31
C ALA A 19 -35.68 31.79 -20.82
N LEU A 20 -35.17 32.63 -21.68
CA LEU A 20 -33.86 32.45 -22.29
C LEU A 20 -32.69 32.69 -21.31
N PRO A 21 -32.66 33.78 -20.52
CA PRO A 21 -31.62 33.97 -19.50
C PRO A 21 -31.76 32.93 -18.34
N ALA A 22 -32.96 32.50 -17.99
CA ALA A 22 -33.16 31.47 -16.98
C ALA A 22 -32.63 30.11 -17.45
N ALA A 23 -32.87 29.75 -18.71
CA ALA A 23 -32.31 28.52 -19.28
C ALA A 23 -30.78 28.51 -19.35
N LEU A 24 -30.17 29.64 -19.71
CA LEU A 24 -28.69 29.78 -19.72
C LEU A 24 -28.08 29.66 -18.33
N THR A 25 -28.68 30.28 -17.32
CA THR A 25 -28.16 30.21 -15.94
C THR A 25 -28.30 28.80 -15.37
N LEU A 26 -29.40 28.10 -15.62
CA LEU A 26 -29.60 26.71 -15.22
C LEU A 26 -28.59 25.78 -15.92
N SER A 27 -28.35 25.97 -17.19
CA SER A 27 -27.36 25.18 -17.94
C SER A 27 -25.95 25.40 -17.40
N ALA A 28 -25.56 26.63 -17.10
CA ALA A 28 -24.27 26.95 -16.52
C ALA A 28 -24.09 26.32 -15.12
N LEU A 29 -25.11 26.34 -14.28
CA LEU A 29 -25.08 25.70 -12.96
C LEU A 29 -24.94 24.18 -13.05
N LEU A 30 -25.63 23.56 -13.99
CA LEU A 30 -25.52 22.10 -14.24
C LEU A 30 -24.12 21.71 -14.73
N LEU A 31 -23.52 22.51 -15.61
CA LEU A 31 -22.16 22.27 -16.11
C LEU A 31 -21.12 22.40 -14.99
N ILE A 32 -21.22 23.41 -14.15
CA ILE A 32 -20.30 23.60 -13.01
C ILE A 32 -20.45 22.45 -12.01
N SER A 33 -21.66 22.02 -11.72
CA SER A 33 -21.93 20.89 -10.82
C SER A 33 -21.37 19.58 -11.37
N SER A 34 -21.51 19.34 -12.69
CA SER A 34 -20.97 18.14 -13.36
C SER A 34 -19.43 18.10 -13.30
N LEU A 35 -18.75 19.22 -13.55
CA LEU A 35 -17.30 19.32 -13.45
C LEU A 35 -16.79 19.04 -12.03
N SER A 36 -17.51 19.55 -11.02
CA SER A 36 -17.13 19.31 -9.61
C SER A 36 -17.22 17.83 -9.21
N LEU A 37 -18.22 17.11 -9.68
CA LEU A 37 -18.37 15.67 -9.43
C LEU A 37 -17.28 14.84 -10.13
N GLN A 38 -16.91 15.22 -11.35
CA GLN A 38 -15.85 14.53 -12.10
C GLN A 38 -14.48 14.69 -11.42
N THR A 39 -14.16 15.88 -10.92
CA THR A 39 -12.90 16.11 -10.20
C THR A 39 -12.82 15.30 -8.89
N LEU A 40 -13.92 15.21 -8.14
CA LEU A 40 -14.00 14.38 -6.94
C LEU A 40 -13.81 12.91 -7.25
N ALA A 41 -14.44 12.40 -8.31
CA ALA A 41 -14.28 11.01 -8.73
C ALA A 41 -12.84 10.68 -9.12
N MET A 42 -12.17 11.56 -9.87
CA MET A 42 -10.76 11.40 -10.24
C MET A 42 -9.84 11.38 -9.01
N HIS A 43 -10.06 12.28 -8.03
CA HIS A 43 -9.29 12.29 -6.80
C HIS A 43 -9.47 11.03 -5.96
N GLN A 44 -10.69 10.49 -5.90
CA GLN A 44 -10.95 9.22 -5.21
C GLN A 44 -10.25 8.04 -5.89
N GLN A 45 -10.27 7.98 -7.23
CA GLN A 45 -9.57 6.94 -7.98
C GLN A 45 -8.05 7.00 -7.77
N GLN A 46 -7.46 8.20 -7.80
CA GLN A 46 -6.03 8.38 -7.55
C GLN A 46 -5.63 7.94 -6.13
N ARG A 47 -6.41 8.32 -5.12
CA ARG A 47 -6.19 7.88 -3.73
C ARG A 47 -6.34 6.36 -3.58
N GLY A 48 -7.31 5.76 -4.27
CA GLY A 48 -7.49 4.30 -4.28
C GLY A 48 -6.28 3.57 -4.87
N ARG A 49 -5.76 4.04 -6.02
CA ARG A 49 -4.57 3.47 -6.65
C ARG A 49 -3.33 3.61 -5.77
N GLN A 50 -3.12 4.77 -5.15
CA GLN A 50 -1.99 4.98 -4.24
C GLN A 50 -2.05 4.04 -3.03
N ARG A 51 -3.23 3.88 -2.42
CA ARG A 51 -3.42 2.95 -1.30
C ARG A 51 -3.15 1.50 -1.70
N TRP A 52 -3.62 1.11 -2.87
CA TRP A 52 -3.36 -0.22 -3.41
C TRP A 52 -1.87 -0.48 -3.62
N HIS A 53 -1.15 0.45 -4.25
CA HIS A 53 0.30 0.33 -4.43
C HIS A 53 1.04 0.25 -3.11
N THR A 54 0.69 1.09 -2.13
CA THR A 54 1.31 1.06 -0.81
C THR A 54 1.04 -0.26 -0.09
N ALA A 55 -0.19 -0.77 -0.12
CA ALA A 55 -0.54 -2.05 0.48
C ALA A 55 0.24 -3.21 -0.17
N THR A 56 0.29 -3.26 -1.50
CA THR A 56 1.04 -4.30 -2.24
C THR A 56 2.54 -4.26 -1.91
N GLN A 57 3.13 -3.06 -1.80
CA GLN A 57 4.52 -2.92 -1.38
C GLN A 57 4.76 -3.40 0.05
N GLN A 58 3.88 -3.06 0.99
CA GLN A 58 3.96 -3.52 2.38
C GLN A 58 3.85 -5.04 2.49
N ASP A 59 2.93 -5.64 1.74
CA ASP A 59 2.74 -7.10 1.71
C ASP A 59 3.99 -7.80 1.16
N ALA A 60 4.58 -7.31 0.08
CA ALA A 60 5.81 -7.87 -0.48
C ALA A 60 7.00 -7.76 0.48
N VAL A 61 7.15 -6.62 1.17
CA VAL A 61 8.19 -6.44 2.20
C VAL A 61 7.99 -7.43 3.35
N ARG A 62 6.75 -7.60 3.78
CA ARG A 62 6.41 -8.55 4.86
C ARG A 62 6.69 -9.98 4.44
N SER A 63 6.31 -10.38 3.24
CA SER A 63 6.57 -11.72 2.71
C SER A 63 8.07 -12.01 2.59
N ALA A 64 8.86 -11.05 2.09
CA ALA A 64 10.31 -11.17 2.03
C ALA A 64 10.95 -11.27 3.43
N ALA A 65 10.45 -10.49 4.41
CA ALA A 65 10.91 -10.57 5.79
C ALA A 65 10.54 -11.90 6.46
N MET A 66 9.37 -12.48 6.12
CA MET A 66 8.98 -13.81 6.60
C MET A 66 9.85 -14.93 5.99
N ASP A 67 10.18 -14.86 4.69
CA ASP A 67 11.11 -15.81 4.07
C ASP A 67 12.50 -15.70 4.71
N PHE A 68 13.02 -14.49 4.93
CA PHE A 68 14.25 -14.28 5.70
C PHE A 68 14.16 -14.88 7.09
N ALA A 69 13.08 -14.66 7.82
CA ALA A 69 12.86 -15.17 9.17
C ALA A 69 12.86 -16.70 9.22
N GLN A 70 12.23 -17.35 8.25
CA GLN A 70 12.24 -18.81 8.13
C GLN A 70 13.63 -19.36 7.89
N ARG A 71 14.43 -18.71 7.02
CA ARG A 71 15.81 -19.09 6.75
C ARG A 71 16.73 -18.82 7.93
N ALA A 72 16.48 -17.76 8.68
CA ALA A 72 17.22 -17.37 9.86
C ALA A 72 16.86 -18.19 11.11
N SER A 73 16.38 -19.44 10.92
CA SER A 73 16.09 -20.40 11.99
C SER A 73 17.12 -21.52 12.01
N GLY A 74 17.20 -22.24 13.11
CA GLY A 74 18.17 -23.35 13.24
C GLY A 74 19.62 -22.88 13.36
N ALA A 75 20.52 -23.39 12.54
CA ALA A 75 21.95 -23.07 12.59
C ALA A 75 22.22 -21.59 12.24
N GLU A 76 21.46 -21.00 11.35
CA GLU A 76 21.60 -19.62 10.89
C GLU A 76 21.16 -18.60 11.96
N ALA A 77 20.39 -19.00 12.98
CA ALA A 77 19.98 -18.13 14.07
C ALA A 77 21.19 -17.52 14.83
N CYS A 78 22.30 -18.24 14.90
CA CYS A 78 23.55 -17.72 15.48
C CYS A 78 24.03 -16.44 14.79
N LEU A 79 23.82 -16.28 13.49
CA LEU A 79 24.23 -15.11 12.71
C LEU A 79 23.45 -13.85 13.10
N LEU A 80 22.22 -14.01 13.61
CA LEU A 80 21.36 -12.87 13.97
C LEU A 80 21.90 -12.04 15.14
N ALA A 81 22.76 -12.61 15.97
CA ALA A 81 23.40 -11.89 17.05
C ALA A 81 24.44 -10.85 16.56
N TRP A 82 24.82 -10.91 15.29
CA TRP A 82 25.89 -10.12 14.70
C TRP A 82 25.40 -9.32 13.48
N PRO A 83 25.95 -8.11 13.24
CA PRO A 83 25.67 -7.37 12.01
C PRO A 83 26.09 -8.16 10.76
N SER A 84 25.31 -8.03 9.68
CA SER A 84 25.54 -8.79 8.44
C SER A 84 26.92 -8.57 7.79
N GLU A 85 27.57 -7.44 8.09
CA GLU A 85 28.93 -7.15 7.62
C GLU A 85 29.99 -8.08 8.23
N GLN A 86 29.70 -8.65 9.40
CA GLN A 86 30.63 -9.51 10.13
C GLN A 86 30.44 -11.02 9.86
N TRP A 87 29.32 -11.41 9.24
CA TRP A 87 28.95 -12.81 9.06
C TRP A 87 30.01 -13.69 8.36
N SER A 88 30.75 -13.11 7.43
CA SER A 88 31.83 -13.84 6.71
C SER A 88 33.07 -14.15 7.54
N GLN A 89 33.19 -13.54 8.73
CA GLN A 89 34.35 -13.66 9.61
C GLN A 89 34.05 -14.44 10.91
N LEU A 90 32.79 -14.89 11.09
CA LEU A 90 32.32 -15.52 12.31
C LEU A 90 32.67 -17.02 12.34
N ALA A 91 33.83 -17.36 12.92
CA ALA A 91 34.17 -18.74 13.24
C ALA A 91 33.25 -19.36 14.31
N ALA A 92 32.63 -18.52 15.16
CA ALA A 92 31.78 -18.97 16.25
C ALA A 92 30.47 -19.63 15.80
N CYS A 93 29.99 -19.33 14.58
CA CYS A 93 28.78 -19.92 13.98
C CYS A 93 29.12 -20.96 12.88
N GLY A 94 30.06 -21.85 13.16
CA GLY A 94 30.67 -22.73 12.16
C GLY A 94 29.75 -23.68 11.39
N ALA A 95 28.49 -23.88 11.85
CA ALA A 95 27.48 -24.67 11.14
C ALA A 95 26.52 -23.78 10.29
N ALA A 96 26.59 -22.46 10.42
CA ALA A 96 25.70 -21.53 9.74
C ALA A 96 26.26 -21.12 8.37
N ASP A 97 25.40 -21.04 7.37
CA ASP A 97 25.73 -20.53 6.03
C ASP A 97 25.26 -19.09 5.86
N PRO A 98 26.18 -18.10 5.89
CA PRO A 98 25.81 -16.70 5.66
C PRO A 98 25.17 -16.44 4.29
N GLN A 99 25.43 -17.27 3.30
CA GLN A 99 24.88 -17.09 1.96
C GLN A 99 23.39 -17.42 1.90
N ALA A 100 22.93 -18.35 2.74
CA ALA A 100 21.53 -18.71 2.85
C ALA A 100 20.63 -17.52 3.24
N LEU A 101 21.19 -16.54 3.97
CA LEU A 101 20.49 -15.34 4.43
C LEU A 101 20.68 -14.11 3.54
N ARG A 102 21.52 -14.19 2.49
CA ARG A 102 21.81 -13.01 1.65
C ARG A 102 20.78 -12.74 0.58
N SER A 103 20.04 -13.73 0.15
CA SER A 103 19.01 -13.58 -0.87
C SER A 103 17.96 -14.67 -0.78
N GLY A 104 16.80 -14.39 -1.35
CA GLY A 104 15.70 -15.36 -1.44
C GLY A 104 14.63 -14.89 -2.40
N GLN A 105 13.49 -15.57 -2.35
CA GLN A 105 12.34 -15.26 -3.17
C GLN A 105 11.07 -15.43 -2.34
N ALA A 106 10.19 -14.44 -2.41
CA ALA A 106 8.89 -14.45 -1.75
C ALA A 106 7.83 -13.88 -2.70
N ASP A 107 6.70 -14.54 -2.84
CA ASP A 107 5.59 -14.15 -3.72
C ASP A 107 6.01 -13.87 -5.18
N GLY A 108 7.00 -14.63 -5.68
CA GLY A 108 7.53 -14.45 -7.03
C GLY A 108 8.53 -13.30 -7.18
N LEU A 109 8.79 -12.52 -6.13
CA LEU A 109 9.76 -11.43 -6.13
C LEU A 109 11.06 -11.85 -5.47
N ALA A 110 12.18 -11.59 -6.13
CA ALA A 110 13.50 -11.80 -5.57
C ALA A 110 13.85 -10.68 -4.58
N TRP A 111 14.46 -11.05 -3.48
CA TRP A 111 14.99 -10.09 -2.51
C TRP A 111 16.46 -10.35 -2.22
N ILE A 112 17.19 -9.30 -1.84
CA ILE A 112 18.60 -9.33 -1.46
C ILE A 112 18.76 -8.59 -0.14
N LEU A 113 19.47 -9.20 0.79
CA LEU A 113 19.84 -8.59 2.05
C LEU A 113 20.82 -7.44 1.82
N LYS A 114 20.45 -6.24 2.23
CA LYS A 114 21.34 -5.07 2.24
C LYS A 114 22.07 -4.96 3.55
N ARG A 115 21.34 -5.11 4.65
CA ARG A 115 21.90 -5.01 6.00
C ARG A 115 20.99 -5.69 7.01
N TRP A 116 21.61 -6.36 7.95
CA TRP A 116 21.03 -6.75 9.24
C TRP A 116 21.77 -6.05 10.36
N GLN A 117 21.05 -5.40 11.26
CA GLN A 117 21.57 -4.76 12.45
C GLN A 117 20.82 -5.30 13.66
N PRO A 118 21.47 -6.15 14.48
CA PRO A 118 20.85 -6.65 15.70
C PRO A 118 20.74 -5.54 16.76
N GLY A 119 19.63 -5.54 17.50
CA GLY A 119 19.48 -4.84 18.77
C GLY A 119 19.30 -5.87 19.88
N GLN A 120 18.93 -5.47 21.08
CA GLN A 120 18.80 -6.40 22.21
C GLN A 120 17.71 -7.46 22.00
N SER A 121 16.55 -7.08 21.47
CA SER A 121 15.43 -7.97 21.18
C SER A 121 14.75 -7.66 19.85
N ILE A 122 15.07 -6.53 19.25
CA ILE A 122 14.57 -6.07 17.96
C ILE A 122 15.76 -5.76 17.08
N GLY A 123 15.85 -6.38 15.93
CA GLY A 123 16.85 -6.10 14.91
C GLY A 123 16.20 -5.43 13.69
N ARG A 124 16.97 -4.61 12.99
CA ARG A 124 16.57 -3.94 11.77
C ARG A 124 17.06 -4.69 10.55
N LEU A 125 16.11 -5.17 9.75
CA LEU A 125 16.34 -5.82 8.49
C LEU A 125 16.15 -4.83 7.35
N SER A 126 17.16 -4.67 6.50
CA SER A 126 17.08 -3.86 5.28
C SER A 126 17.24 -4.79 4.07
N LEU A 127 16.23 -4.81 3.22
CA LEU A 127 16.16 -5.62 2.01
C LEU A 127 16.08 -4.75 0.77
N HIS A 128 16.56 -5.27 -0.35
CA HIS A 128 16.23 -4.77 -1.68
C HIS A 128 15.35 -5.81 -2.36
N ILE A 129 14.14 -5.43 -2.75
CA ILE A 129 13.18 -6.29 -3.41
C ILE A 129 13.12 -5.89 -4.88
N ALA A 130 13.20 -6.85 -5.78
CA ALA A 130 13.12 -6.61 -7.22
C ALA A 130 11.83 -5.80 -7.53
N GLU A 131 11.94 -4.82 -8.42
CA GLU A 131 10.84 -3.94 -8.86
C GLU A 131 10.30 -2.95 -7.82
N LEU A 132 10.50 -3.21 -6.51
CA LEU A 132 9.95 -2.38 -5.43
C LEU A 132 11.01 -1.49 -4.74
N GLY A 133 12.29 -1.84 -4.88
CA GLY A 133 13.39 -1.08 -4.29
C GLY A 133 13.77 -1.52 -2.89
N SER A 134 14.38 -0.61 -2.13
CA SER A 134 14.88 -0.91 -0.78
C SER A 134 13.83 -0.60 0.28
N ALA A 135 13.69 -1.51 1.23
CA ALA A 135 12.79 -1.40 2.37
C ALA A 135 13.51 -1.83 3.65
N ALA A 136 13.05 -1.32 4.78
CA ALA A 136 13.52 -1.72 6.10
C ALA A 136 12.35 -2.11 6.99
N ILE A 137 12.52 -3.16 7.79
CA ILE A 137 11.52 -3.67 8.71
C ILE A 137 12.20 -4.09 10.02
N ASP A 138 11.54 -3.88 11.12
CA ASP A 138 12.03 -4.29 12.43
C ASP A 138 11.51 -5.71 12.75
N LEU A 139 12.41 -6.59 13.18
CA LEU A 139 12.11 -7.98 13.52
C LEU A 139 12.41 -8.22 15.01
N ALA A 140 11.47 -8.81 15.71
CA ALA A 140 11.75 -9.36 17.03
C ALA A 140 12.50 -10.69 16.86
N TRP A 141 13.65 -10.84 17.52
CA TRP A 141 14.53 -11.98 17.38
C TRP A 141 15.08 -12.46 18.74
N SER A 142 15.56 -13.70 18.75
CA SER A 142 16.26 -14.32 19.88
C SER A 142 17.33 -15.28 19.35
N GLU A 143 18.06 -15.92 20.25
CA GLU A 143 19.03 -16.96 19.88
C GLU A 143 18.39 -18.16 19.16
N ALA A 144 17.08 -18.36 19.27
CA ALA A 144 16.33 -19.39 18.57
C ALA A 144 15.91 -18.98 17.15
N GLY A 145 16.12 -17.71 16.77
CA GLY A 145 15.73 -17.16 15.47
C GLY A 145 14.78 -15.96 15.58
N VAL A 146 14.11 -15.62 14.46
CA VAL A 146 13.13 -14.54 14.41
C VAL A 146 11.81 -15.03 15.01
N GLN A 147 11.31 -14.30 15.99
CA GLN A 147 10.07 -14.64 16.70
C GLN A 147 8.85 -13.96 16.09
N GLN A 148 9.02 -12.72 15.62
CA GLN A 148 7.93 -11.95 15.05
C GLN A 148 8.46 -10.95 14.02
N VAL A 149 7.76 -10.85 12.90
CA VAL A 149 7.98 -9.79 11.91
C VAL A 149 7.20 -8.56 12.35
N GLY A 150 7.90 -7.47 12.60
CA GLY A 150 7.29 -6.20 12.99
C GLY A 150 6.36 -5.66 11.91
N LEU A 151 5.38 -4.88 12.32
CA LEU A 151 4.63 -4.04 11.41
C LEU A 151 5.44 -2.75 11.19
N PRO A 152 5.50 -2.26 9.96
CA PRO A 152 6.13 -0.97 9.68
C PRO A 152 5.36 0.19 10.31
#